data_ea8072d0a76d51cd37742b3cf83a9eaa
#
_entry.id   ea8072d0a76d51cd37742b3cf83a9eaa
#
_cell.length_a   1.000
_cell.length_b   1.000
_cell.length_c   1.000
_cell.angle_alpha   90.00
_cell.angle_beta   90.00
_cell.angle_gamma   90.00
#
_symmetry.space_group_name_H-M   'P 1'
#
loop_
_entity.id
_entity.type
_entity.pdbx_description
1 polymer ?
#
loop_
_entity_poly.entity_id
_entity_poly.type
_entity_poly.pdbx_seq_one_letter_code
_entity_poly.pdbx_strand_id
1 'polypeptide(L)'
;TFADKDAFTKAAADQVAALKDADVVICLAHLGVDAESAPYRSTDLYAAVKGIDFIIDGHSHTVMTKGEKGEPIQSTGTAFKNIGVIVIDDASKKIESNSLYEIKEDTAKDATVAAAAKVIVDRVNNEYGVKFATSKVELNGAKAPNGNRDVETNNGDLITDAMRWKVLQNKDGLT
;
A
#
# COMPACT_ATOMS: atom_id res chain seq x y z
N THR A 1 -12.10 -11.08 1.92
CA THR A 1 -12.07 -12.24 1.03
C THR A 1 -12.45 -11.75 -0.36
N PHE A 2 -11.54 -11.85 -1.32
CA PHE A 2 -11.90 -11.59 -2.70
C PHE A 2 -12.83 -12.70 -3.17
N ALA A 3 -13.86 -12.32 -3.93
CA ALA A 3 -14.62 -13.23 -4.74
C ALA A 3 -13.66 -13.99 -5.70
N ASP A 4 -14.16 -15.02 -6.35
CA ASP A 4 -13.39 -15.61 -7.46
C ASP A 4 -13.10 -14.55 -8.53
N LYS A 5 -12.16 -14.86 -9.44
CA LYS A 5 -11.69 -13.92 -10.46
C LYS A 5 -12.84 -13.38 -11.33
N ASP A 6 -13.81 -14.21 -11.65
CA ASP A 6 -14.92 -13.81 -12.53
C ASP A 6 -15.86 -12.85 -11.81
N ALA A 7 -16.17 -13.11 -10.52
CA ALA A 7 -16.97 -12.22 -9.70
C ALA A 7 -16.26 -10.88 -9.45
N PHE A 8 -14.94 -10.88 -9.24
CA PHE A 8 -14.13 -9.67 -9.11
C PHE A 8 -14.19 -8.83 -10.39
N THR A 9 -13.90 -9.44 -11.54
CA THR A 9 -13.92 -8.77 -12.85
C THR A 9 -15.31 -8.25 -13.19
N LYS A 10 -16.35 -9.05 -12.92
CA LYS A 10 -17.74 -8.65 -13.13
C LYS A 10 -18.12 -7.45 -12.27
N ALA A 11 -17.76 -7.45 -11.00
CA ALA A 11 -18.06 -6.33 -10.11
C ALA A 11 -17.45 -5.01 -10.62
N ALA A 12 -16.21 -5.04 -11.08
CA ALA A 12 -15.56 -3.87 -11.68
C ALA A 12 -16.26 -3.43 -12.98
N ALA A 13 -16.60 -4.38 -13.87
CA ALA A 13 -17.31 -4.07 -15.10
C ALA A 13 -18.70 -3.48 -14.86
N ASP A 14 -19.44 -3.97 -13.88
CA ASP A 14 -20.75 -3.42 -13.47
C ASP A 14 -20.62 -1.97 -12.99
N GLN A 15 -19.55 -1.63 -12.23
CA GLN A 15 -19.30 -0.27 -11.78
C GLN A 15 -18.92 0.66 -12.94
N VAL A 16 -18.06 0.21 -13.86
CA VAL A 16 -17.74 0.99 -15.06
C VAL A 16 -19.01 1.25 -15.89
N ALA A 17 -19.87 0.25 -16.07
CA ALA A 17 -21.14 0.41 -16.77
C ALA A 17 -22.09 1.41 -16.10
N ALA A 18 -22.07 1.50 -14.76
CA ALA A 18 -22.83 2.49 -14.01
C ALA A 18 -22.29 3.92 -14.19
N LEU A 19 -21.03 4.07 -14.57
CA LEU A 19 -20.35 5.36 -14.79
C LEU A 19 -20.37 5.78 -16.28
N LYS A 20 -21.28 5.25 -17.08
CA LYS A 20 -21.36 5.49 -18.55
C LYS A 20 -21.46 6.96 -18.97
N ASP A 21 -21.91 7.84 -18.07
CA ASP A 21 -22.08 9.27 -18.33
C ASP A 21 -20.89 10.11 -17.79
N ALA A 22 -19.86 9.45 -17.24
CA ALA A 22 -18.63 10.09 -16.79
C ALA A 22 -17.69 10.35 -17.98
N ASP A 23 -17.05 11.49 -18.00
CA ASP A 23 -16.07 11.86 -19.02
C ASP A 23 -14.77 11.05 -18.87
N VAL A 24 -14.39 10.73 -17.62
CA VAL A 24 -13.17 9.97 -17.28
C VAL A 24 -13.46 9.02 -16.13
N VAL A 25 -13.07 7.77 -16.27
CA VAL A 25 -13.22 6.72 -15.23
C VAL A 25 -11.85 6.36 -14.67
N ILE A 26 -11.61 6.71 -13.40
CA ILE A 26 -10.39 6.39 -12.67
C ILE A 26 -10.67 5.30 -11.65
N CYS A 27 -9.93 4.21 -11.72
CA CYS A 27 -9.99 3.15 -10.71
C CYS A 27 -8.96 3.40 -9.61
N LEU A 28 -9.41 3.53 -8.36
CA LEU A 28 -8.54 3.49 -7.19
C LEU A 28 -8.41 2.05 -6.73
N ALA A 29 -7.20 1.50 -6.79
CA ALA A 29 -6.91 0.11 -6.55
C ALA A 29 -5.85 -0.08 -5.45
N HIS A 30 -5.84 -1.26 -4.84
CA HIS A 30 -4.76 -1.76 -3.99
C HIS A 30 -4.54 -3.23 -4.34
N LEU A 31 -4.15 -3.49 -5.58
CA LEU A 31 -4.07 -4.83 -6.17
C LEU A 31 -2.63 -5.30 -6.36
N GLY A 32 -1.74 -4.38 -6.69
CA GLY A 32 -0.37 -4.69 -7.06
C GLY A 32 -0.22 -5.13 -8.52
N VAL A 33 1.04 -5.28 -8.92
CA VAL A 33 1.44 -5.68 -10.28
C VAL A 33 2.47 -6.83 -10.28
N ASP A 34 2.95 -7.24 -9.10
CA ASP A 34 3.89 -8.34 -8.91
C ASP A 34 3.26 -9.72 -9.19
N ALA A 35 4.10 -10.74 -9.25
CA ALA A 35 3.66 -12.10 -9.53
C ALA A 35 2.75 -12.67 -8.43
N GLU A 36 3.02 -12.30 -7.18
CA GLU A 36 2.29 -12.74 -6.00
C GLU A 36 0.85 -12.21 -5.97
N SER A 37 0.60 -11.06 -6.61
CA SER A 37 -0.72 -10.45 -6.73
C SER A 37 -1.62 -11.11 -7.79
N ALA A 38 -1.07 -11.99 -8.65
CA ALA A 38 -1.86 -12.70 -9.65
C ALA A 38 -2.90 -13.63 -8.99
N PRO A 39 -4.08 -13.82 -9.56
CA PRO A 39 -4.59 -13.28 -10.83
C PRO A 39 -5.38 -11.97 -10.69
N TYR A 40 -5.16 -11.20 -9.62
CA TYR A 40 -5.93 -9.99 -9.28
C TYR A 40 -5.13 -8.70 -9.45
N ARG A 41 -4.06 -8.73 -10.26
CA ARG A 41 -3.22 -7.55 -10.52
C ARG A 41 -4.00 -6.44 -11.21
N SER A 42 -3.58 -5.20 -11.02
CA SER A 42 -4.14 -4.04 -11.74
C SER A 42 -4.05 -4.21 -13.26
N THR A 43 -2.97 -4.84 -13.74
CA THR A 43 -2.81 -5.19 -15.17
C THR A 43 -3.82 -6.24 -15.63
N ASP A 44 -4.14 -7.23 -14.78
CA ASP A 44 -5.16 -8.24 -15.09
C ASP A 44 -6.56 -7.61 -15.14
N LEU A 45 -6.85 -6.71 -14.19
CA LEU A 45 -8.11 -5.96 -14.16
C LEU A 45 -8.26 -5.09 -15.42
N TYR A 46 -7.25 -4.30 -15.77
CA TYR A 46 -7.28 -3.43 -16.94
C TYR A 46 -7.46 -4.21 -18.26
N ALA A 47 -6.83 -5.37 -18.36
CA ALA A 47 -7.00 -6.24 -19.52
C ALA A 47 -8.42 -6.79 -19.66
N ALA A 48 -9.05 -7.13 -18.54
CA ALA A 48 -10.36 -7.78 -18.50
C ALA A 48 -11.54 -6.78 -18.57
N VAL A 49 -11.40 -5.57 -18.04
CA VAL A 49 -12.47 -4.56 -17.94
C VAL A 49 -12.18 -3.38 -18.85
N LYS A 50 -13.08 -3.13 -19.79
CA LYS A 50 -13.00 -1.99 -20.70
C LYS A 50 -13.71 -0.77 -20.11
N GLY A 51 -13.23 0.44 -20.44
CA GLY A 51 -13.82 1.71 -20.00
C GLY A 51 -13.18 2.27 -18.72
N ILE A 52 -12.08 1.70 -18.25
CA ILE A 52 -11.21 2.33 -17.25
C ILE A 52 -10.16 3.14 -18.00
N ASP A 53 -10.12 4.45 -17.77
CA ASP A 53 -9.15 5.35 -18.42
C ASP A 53 -7.81 5.36 -17.70
N PHE A 54 -7.82 5.16 -16.37
CA PHE A 54 -6.60 5.17 -15.56
C PHE A 54 -6.78 4.36 -14.26
N ILE A 55 -5.69 3.72 -13.80
CA ILE A 55 -5.65 3.05 -12.49
C ILE A 55 -4.57 3.71 -11.61
N ILE A 56 -4.97 4.12 -10.41
CA ILE A 56 -4.06 4.49 -9.32
C ILE A 56 -3.97 3.29 -8.40
N ASP A 57 -2.79 2.67 -8.32
CA ASP A 57 -2.59 1.40 -7.62
C ASP A 57 -1.59 1.51 -6.46
N GLY A 58 -1.56 0.48 -5.63
CA GLY A 58 -0.63 0.28 -4.52
C GLY A 58 -0.29 -1.21 -4.34
N HIS A 59 -0.07 -1.66 -3.10
CA HIS A 59 0.20 -3.04 -2.67
C HIS A 59 1.62 -3.53 -2.94
N SER A 60 2.05 -3.66 -4.19
CA SER A 60 3.37 -4.21 -4.57
C SER A 60 4.54 -3.24 -4.33
N HIS A 61 4.27 -2.02 -3.82
CA HIS A 61 5.26 -0.97 -3.60
C HIS A 61 6.08 -0.60 -4.86
N THR A 62 5.55 -0.91 -6.04
CA THR A 62 6.20 -0.61 -7.32
C THR A 62 6.18 0.90 -7.59
N VAL A 63 7.27 1.42 -8.11
CA VAL A 63 7.36 2.81 -8.59
C VAL A 63 7.21 2.81 -10.11
N MET A 64 6.08 3.28 -10.61
CA MET A 64 5.80 3.22 -12.04
C MET A 64 4.75 4.26 -12.47
N THR A 65 4.83 4.69 -13.72
CA THR A 65 3.84 5.56 -14.38
C THR A 65 3.05 4.84 -15.47
N LYS A 66 3.40 3.59 -15.77
CA LYS A 66 2.68 2.72 -16.74
C LYS A 66 3.02 1.26 -16.46
N GLY A 67 2.11 0.38 -16.79
CA GLY A 67 2.35 -1.06 -16.78
C GLY A 67 3.34 -1.50 -17.88
N GLU A 68 3.78 -2.77 -17.83
CA GLU A 68 4.78 -3.32 -18.76
C GLU A 68 4.35 -3.28 -20.23
N LYS A 69 3.06 -3.39 -20.50
CA LYS A 69 2.49 -3.32 -21.85
C LYS A 69 1.94 -1.93 -22.20
N GLY A 70 2.28 -0.93 -21.39
CA GLY A 70 1.82 0.44 -21.57
C GLY A 70 0.45 0.73 -20.95
N GLU A 71 -0.05 -0.14 -20.07
CA GLU A 71 -1.31 0.09 -19.37
C GLU A 71 -1.25 1.41 -18.57
N PRO A 72 -2.33 2.21 -18.55
CA PRO A 72 -2.39 3.48 -17.84
C PRO A 72 -2.56 3.26 -16.34
N ILE A 73 -1.49 2.80 -15.69
CA ILE A 73 -1.45 2.45 -14.27
C ILE A 73 -0.30 3.19 -13.62
N GLN A 74 -0.58 3.91 -12.52
CA GLN A 74 0.44 4.56 -11.70
C GLN A 74 0.50 3.92 -10.32
N SER A 75 1.70 3.69 -9.81
CA SER A 75 1.99 3.35 -8.42
C SER A 75 3.18 4.16 -7.93
N THR A 76 3.08 4.71 -6.72
CA THR A 76 4.04 5.67 -6.17
C THR A 76 5.11 5.03 -5.27
N GLY A 77 5.12 3.71 -5.17
CA GLY A 77 6.01 3.00 -4.25
C GLY A 77 5.42 2.91 -2.85
N THR A 78 6.21 3.22 -1.84
CA THR A 78 5.82 3.13 -0.44
C THR A 78 6.43 4.26 0.39
N ALA A 79 5.89 4.46 1.61
CA ALA A 79 6.41 5.39 2.61
C ALA A 79 6.54 6.84 2.13
N PHE A 80 5.61 7.30 1.30
CA PHE A 80 5.58 8.66 0.73
C PHE A 80 6.86 9.07 0.00
N LYS A 81 7.60 8.11 -0.57
CA LYS A 81 8.80 8.43 -1.34
C LYS A 81 8.52 9.19 -2.63
N ASN A 82 7.32 9.04 -3.17
CA ASN A 82 6.88 9.75 -4.36
C ASN A 82 5.44 10.26 -4.20
N ILE A 83 5.15 11.36 -4.88
CA ILE A 83 3.81 11.86 -5.14
C ILE A 83 3.49 11.64 -6.62
N GLY A 84 2.37 10.97 -6.91
CA GLY A 84 1.86 10.82 -8.27
C GLY A 84 1.03 12.04 -8.67
N VAL A 85 1.25 12.55 -9.87
CA VAL A 85 0.48 13.64 -10.46
C VAL A 85 -0.05 13.21 -11.81
N ILE A 86 -1.36 13.30 -11.99
CA ILE A 86 -2.06 13.01 -13.23
C ILE A 86 -2.74 14.31 -13.66
N VAL A 87 -2.47 14.74 -14.87
CA VAL A 87 -3.12 15.91 -15.47
C VAL A 87 -4.10 15.43 -16.53
N ILE A 88 -5.34 15.91 -16.41
CA ILE A 88 -6.41 15.62 -17.36
C ILE A 88 -6.73 16.91 -18.10
N ASP A 89 -6.70 16.87 -19.43
CA ASP A 89 -7.13 17.98 -20.26
C ASP A 89 -8.65 18.12 -20.21
N ASP A 90 -9.12 19.29 -19.80
CA ASP A 90 -10.55 19.53 -19.59
C ASP A 90 -11.36 19.56 -20.90
N ALA A 91 -10.75 19.93 -22.02
CA ALA A 91 -11.43 20.00 -23.30
C ALA A 91 -11.57 18.61 -23.96
N SER A 92 -10.50 17.82 -23.97
CA SER A 92 -10.49 16.49 -24.59
C SER A 92 -10.89 15.38 -23.66
N LYS A 93 -10.94 15.63 -22.32
CA LYS A 93 -11.18 14.65 -21.25
C LYS A 93 -10.18 13.48 -21.25
N LYS A 94 -8.96 13.73 -21.72
CA LYS A 94 -7.89 12.73 -21.78
C LYS A 94 -6.79 13.01 -20.78
N ILE A 95 -6.09 11.94 -20.38
CA ILE A 95 -4.86 12.04 -19.59
C ILE A 95 -3.80 12.74 -20.46
N GLU A 96 -3.41 13.94 -20.08
CA GLU A 96 -2.37 14.73 -20.73
C GLU A 96 -0.99 14.33 -20.26
N SER A 97 -0.85 14.15 -18.95
CA SER A 97 0.43 13.71 -18.36
C SER A 97 0.23 12.86 -17.12
N ASN A 98 1.24 12.06 -16.84
CA ASN A 98 1.32 11.17 -15.69
C ASN A 98 2.78 11.14 -15.22
N SER A 99 3.06 11.66 -14.04
CA SER A 99 4.40 11.85 -13.52
C SER A 99 4.51 11.50 -12.04
N LEU A 100 5.74 11.24 -11.59
CA LEU A 100 6.09 11.04 -10.19
C LEU A 100 7.08 12.12 -9.75
N TYR A 101 6.81 12.69 -8.57
CA TYR A 101 7.72 13.61 -7.89
C TYR A 101 8.33 12.90 -6.70
N GLU A 102 9.65 12.71 -6.70
CA GLU A 102 10.37 12.12 -5.59
C GLU A 102 10.40 13.09 -4.40
N ILE A 103 10.07 12.59 -3.21
CA ILE A 103 10.20 13.31 -1.94
C ILE A 103 11.59 13.00 -1.37
N LYS A 104 12.43 14.03 -1.25
CA LYS A 104 13.80 13.95 -0.73
C LYS A 104 13.87 14.48 0.70
N GLU A 105 14.98 14.23 1.39
CA GLU A 105 15.18 14.73 2.76
C GLU A 105 15.11 16.25 2.88
N ASP A 106 15.59 16.96 1.85
CA ASP A 106 15.60 18.42 1.74
C ASP A 106 14.31 19.01 1.16
N THR A 107 13.31 18.17 0.83
CA THR A 107 12.01 18.65 0.36
C THR A 107 11.39 19.57 1.41
N ALA A 108 10.98 20.77 0.98
CA ALA A 108 10.37 21.76 1.84
C ALA A 108 9.11 21.20 2.52
N LYS A 109 8.98 21.46 3.82
CA LYS A 109 7.86 20.97 4.63
C LYS A 109 6.92 22.12 4.95
N ASP A 110 5.62 21.90 4.86
CA ASP A 110 4.65 22.82 5.44
C ASP A 110 4.83 22.88 6.96
N ALA A 111 5.03 24.07 7.50
CA ALA A 111 5.35 24.28 8.91
C ALA A 111 4.20 23.81 9.84
N THR A 112 2.95 24.01 9.43
CA THR A 112 1.78 23.65 10.25
C THR A 112 1.62 22.13 10.31
N VAL A 113 1.74 21.45 9.16
CA VAL A 113 1.68 19.99 9.09
C VAL A 113 2.86 19.35 9.84
N ALA A 114 4.07 19.90 9.68
CA ALA A 114 5.26 19.42 10.37
C ALA A 114 5.12 19.55 11.90
N ALA A 115 4.58 20.65 12.40
CA ALA A 115 4.33 20.85 13.83
C ALA A 115 3.30 19.84 14.36
N ALA A 116 2.20 19.61 13.64
CA ALA A 116 1.19 18.62 14.03
C ALA A 116 1.75 17.20 14.05
N ALA A 117 2.52 16.82 13.01
CA ALA A 117 3.20 15.52 12.95
C ALA A 117 4.20 15.33 14.09
N LYS A 118 4.96 16.39 14.44
CA LYS A 118 5.93 16.35 15.53
C LYS A 118 5.30 15.99 16.87
N VAL A 119 4.11 16.49 17.19
CA VAL A 119 3.41 16.14 18.44
C VAL A 119 3.18 14.63 18.54
N ILE A 120 2.79 13.99 17.43
CA ILE A 120 2.56 12.53 17.38
C ILE A 120 3.88 11.78 17.51
N VAL A 121 4.90 12.20 16.76
CA VAL A 121 6.24 11.59 16.80
C VAL A 121 6.87 11.68 18.19
N ASP A 122 6.80 12.86 18.83
CA ASP A 122 7.33 13.06 20.18
C ASP A 122 6.61 12.16 21.20
N ARG A 123 5.28 12.02 21.10
CA ARG A 123 4.52 11.12 21.96
C ARG A 123 4.96 9.67 21.79
N VAL A 124 5.07 9.19 20.55
CA VAL A 124 5.50 7.83 20.25
C VAL A 124 6.92 7.58 20.76
N ASN A 125 7.84 8.53 20.53
CA ASN A 125 9.23 8.40 21.01
C ASN A 125 9.33 8.40 22.52
N ASN A 126 8.53 9.21 23.23
CA ASN A 126 8.52 9.24 24.69
C ASN A 126 7.95 7.94 25.29
N GLU A 127 6.98 7.33 24.62
CA GLU A 127 6.33 6.09 25.09
C GLU A 127 7.14 4.84 24.72
N TYR A 128 7.65 4.75 23.49
CA TYR A 128 8.27 3.53 22.95
C TYR A 128 9.76 3.68 22.62
N GLY A 129 10.29 4.91 22.58
CA GLY A 129 11.69 5.17 22.23
C GLY A 129 12.68 4.93 23.39
N VAL A 130 12.17 4.67 24.59
CA VAL A 130 13.02 4.43 25.76
C VAL A 130 13.48 2.97 25.76
N LYS A 131 14.81 2.77 25.88
CA LYS A 131 15.38 1.43 26.01
C LYS A 131 14.95 0.79 27.33
N PHE A 132 14.14 -0.25 27.26
CA PHE A 132 13.63 -0.95 28.45
C PHE A 132 14.34 -2.31 28.68
N ALA A 133 14.98 -2.88 27.66
CA ALA A 133 15.69 -4.15 27.75
C ALA A 133 16.84 -4.23 26.74
N THR A 134 17.68 -5.25 26.88
CA THR A 134 18.75 -5.57 25.95
C THR A 134 18.73 -7.08 25.69
N SER A 135 18.70 -7.48 24.42
CA SER A 135 18.92 -8.87 24.06
C SER A 135 20.41 -9.19 24.00
N LYS A 136 20.80 -10.37 24.52
CA LYS A 136 22.18 -10.90 24.42
C LYS A 136 22.41 -11.69 23.14
N VAL A 137 21.33 -11.92 22.36
CA VAL A 137 21.35 -12.60 21.07
C VAL A 137 20.77 -11.69 20.01
N GLU A 138 21.26 -11.82 18.80
CA GLU A 138 20.65 -11.13 17.66
C GLU A 138 19.27 -11.71 17.40
N LEU A 139 18.30 -10.82 17.21
CA LEU A 139 16.93 -11.20 16.85
C LEU A 139 16.78 -11.05 15.34
N ASN A 140 16.44 -12.15 14.65
CA ASN A 140 16.20 -12.13 13.21
C ASN A 140 14.86 -11.45 12.90
N GLY A 141 14.89 -10.17 12.58
CA GLY A 141 13.73 -9.35 12.19
C GLY A 141 13.56 -9.18 10.67
N ALA A 142 14.35 -9.88 9.86
CA ALA A 142 14.21 -9.84 8.41
C ALA A 142 12.80 -10.23 7.97
N LYS A 143 12.35 -9.70 6.83
CA LYS A 143 11.04 -10.10 6.27
C LYS A 143 11.16 -11.42 5.54
N ALA A 144 11.99 -11.44 4.48
CA ALA A 144 12.32 -12.56 3.60
C ALA A 144 13.59 -12.18 2.82
N PRO A 145 14.38 -13.10 2.26
CA PRO A 145 14.32 -14.55 2.53
C PRO A 145 14.86 -14.91 3.93
N ASN A 146 14.47 -16.05 4.44
CA ASN A 146 14.88 -16.59 5.74
C ASN A 146 14.51 -15.66 6.93
N GLY A 147 13.42 -14.96 6.84
CA GLY A 147 12.90 -14.04 7.83
C GLY A 147 11.52 -14.44 8.37
N ASN A 148 10.91 -13.56 9.14
CA ASN A 148 9.64 -13.78 9.84
C ASN A 148 8.44 -14.13 8.93
N ARG A 149 8.58 -14.02 7.61
CA ARG A 149 7.49 -14.30 6.66
C ARG A 149 7.54 -15.70 6.06
N ASP A 150 8.69 -16.36 6.09
CA ASP A 150 8.94 -17.59 5.34
C ASP A 150 9.57 -18.70 6.17
N VAL A 151 10.13 -18.39 7.34
CA VAL A 151 10.69 -19.40 8.26
C VAL A 151 10.41 -19.03 9.72
N GLU A 152 10.53 -20.02 10.61
CA GLU A 152 10.56 -19.81 12.05
C GLU A 152 11.80 -18.99 12.43
N THR A 153 11.62 -17.96 13.27
CA THR A 153 12.70 -17.09 13.74
C THR A 153 12.57 -16.83 15.23
N ASN A 154 13.71 -16.62 15.90
CA ASN A 154 13.73 -16.27 17.33
C ASN A 154 13.02 -14.94 17.64
N ASN A 155 12.94 -14.03 16.68
CA ASN A 155 12.14 -12.80 16.81
C ASN A 155 10.64 -13.08 16.71
N GLY A 156 10.23 -13.97 15.79
CA GLY A 156 8.85 -14.44 15.68
C GLY A 156 8.39 -15.15 16.96
N ASP A 157 9.22 -16.03 17.49
CA ASP A 157 8.96 -16.77 18.74
C ASP A 157 8.81 -15.80 19.93
N LEU A 158 9.74 -14.85 20.07
CA LEU A 158 9.67 -13.82 21.12
C LEU A 158 8.35 -13.02 21.05
N ILE A 159 7.93 -12.61 19.86
CA ILE A 159 6.69 -11.84 19.66
C ILE A 159 5.47 -12.69 20.04
N THR A 160 5.40 -13.92 19.56
CA THR A 160 4.26 -14.81 19.85
C THR A 160 4.19 -15.23 21.31
N ASP A 161 5.33 -15.47 21.94
CA ASP A 161 5.41 -15.73 23.37
C ASP A 161 4.99 -14.51 24.20
N ALA A 162 5.38 -13.30 23.81
CA ALA A 162 4.95 -12.07 24.47
C ALA A 162 3.42 -11.88 24.35
N MET A 163 2.85 -12.13 23.18
CA MET A 163 1.39 -12.10 22.98
C MET A 163 0.69 -13.12 23.87
N ARG A 164 1.16 -14.36 23.85
CA ARG A 164 0.61 -15.44 24.70
C ARG A 164 0.71 -15.08 26.18
N TRP A 165 1.86 -14.58 26.63
CA TRP A 165 2.06 -14.15 28.00
C TRP A 165 1.05 -13.06 28.38
N LYS A 166 0.87 -12.04 27.53
CA LYS A 166 -0.08 -10.94 27.82
C LYS A 166 -1.52 -11.43 27.91
N VAL A 167 -1.94 -12.33 27.05
CA VAL A 167 -3.27 -12.95 27.09
C VAL A 167 -3.46 -13.71 28.40
N LEU A 168 -2.46 -14.51 28.81
CA LEU A 168 -2.53 -15.27 30.06
C LEU A 168 -2.60 -14.39 31.32
N GLN A 169 -2.05 -13.17 31.27
CA GLN A 169 -2.17 -12.19 32.38
C GLN A 169 -3.58 -11.60 32.49
N ASN A 170 -4.32 -11.58 31.38
CA ASN A 170 -5.64 -10.94 31.29
C ASN A 170 -6.77 -11.96 31.15
N LYS A 171 -6.61 -13.18 31.67
CA LYS A 171 -7.59 -14.27 31.52
C LYS A 171 -9.01 -13.91 31.95
N ASP A 172 -9.15 -13.07 32.98
CA ASP A 172 -10.44 -12.67 33.52
C ASP A 172 -11.22 -11.66 32.64
N GLY A 173 -10.58 -11.15 31.58
CA GLY A 173 -11.18 -10.24 30.62
C GLY A 173 -11.52 -10.86 29.24
N LEU A 174 -11.27 -12.14 29.08
CA LEU A 174 -11.59 -12.90 27.86
C LEU A 174 -12.83 -13.76 28.10
N THR A 175 -13.99 -13.13 28.09
CA THR A 175 -15.31 -13.82 28.01
C THR A 175 -15.90 -13.66 26.65
#